data_de7cfd9add9525091094b57c9b1fa9eb
#
_entry.id   de7cfd9add9525091094b57c9b1fa9eb
#
_cell.length_a   1.000
_cell.length_b   1.000
_cell.length_c   1.000
_cell.angle_alpha   90.00
_cell.angle_beta   90.00
_cell.angle_gamma   90.00
#
_symmetry.space_group_name_H-M   'P 1'
#
loop_
_entity.id
_entity.type
_entity.pdbx_description
1 polymer ?
#
loop_
_entity_poly.entity_id
_entity_poly.type
_entity_poly.pdbx_seq_one_letter_code
_entity_poly.pdbx_strand_id
1 'polypeptide(L)'
;SNKLTQFKPEYGEIGPIGGIENIYHCMHNRLWLVTKKGVFIYDYLSDTCVGAISFNGEVRKVTSMYEDGDGIMWLGTNNGVRRAEMKDGKLVLDYGREDEVGIPRTEVLAVYANRHNQLYISYADKIVQTDGQREGVADVKILQKDMISGYTACIIDDKSGNTWMGNNTGIMVINNKTKVSYTYTFPERFFNVCQLNDGNLLWVSSTGLMYFDPRELKNRNHTNKLYISDLGINYNIVEIDPDYVPDPIE
;
A
#
# COMPACT_ATOMS: atom_id res chain seq x y z
N SER A 1 22.67 -25.76 13.47
CA SER A 1 21.99 -25.40 14.71
C SER A 1 21.23 -24.10 14.47
N ASN A 2 19.90 -24.12 14.64
CA ASN A 2 19.06 -22.93 14.55
C ASN A 2 19.28 -22.08 15.81
N LYS A 3 20.23 -21.16 15.74
CA LYS A 3 20.52 -20.25 16.85
C LYS A 3 19.78 -18.94 16.59
N LEU A 4 18.84 -18.57 17.48
CA LEU A 4 18.26 -17.24 17.48
C LEU A 4 19.30 -16.24 17.99
N THR A 5 19.58 -15.22 17.19
CA THR A 5 20.49 -14.13 17.57
C THR A 5 19.68 -12.83 17.63
N GLN A 6 19.82 -12.10 18.73
CA GLN A 6 19.20 -10.77 18.84
C GLN A 6 20.02 -9.79 18.00
N PHE A 7 19.36 -9.17 17.03
CA PHE A 7 19.93 -8.12 16.20
C PHE A 7 19.82 -6.76 16.91
N LYS A 8 20.94 -6.05 17.06
CA LYS A 8 21.03 -4.72 17.68
C LYS A 8 21.87 -3.81 16.81
N PRO A 9 21.32 -3.30 15.69
CA PRO A 9 22.11 -2.47 14.79
C PRO A 9 22.47 -1.12 15.41
N GLU A 10 23.64 -0.63 15.07
CA GLU A 10 24.17 0.68 15.44
C GLU A 10 24.54 1.47 14.19
N TYR A 11 24.46 2.78 14.24
CA TYR A 11 24.86 3.65 13.12
C TYR A 11 25.62 4.87 13.63
N GLY A 12 26.92 4.88 13.35
CA GLY A 12 27.83 6.00 13.63
C GLY A 12 27.63 6.62 15.02
N GLU A 13 27.60 7.95 15.08
CA GLU A 13 27.39 8.70 16.32
C GLU A 13 25.96 8.59 16.88
N ILE A 14 24.99 8.10 16.09
CA ILE A 14 23.61 7.89 16.56
C ILE A 14 23.55 6.72 17.53
N GLY A 15 24.53 5.81 17.48
CA GLY A 15 24.59 4.62 18.32
C GLY A 15 23.45 3.65 18.01
N PRO A 16 22.88 2.97 19.02
CA PRO A 16 21.78 2.03 18.81
C PRO A 16 20.57 2.72 18.18
N ILE A 17 20.06 2.17 17.08
CA ILE A 17 18.94 2.75 16.33
C ILE A 17 17.60 2.66 17.08
N GLY A 18 17.53 1.87 18.14
CA GLY A 18 16.35 1.72 18.99
C GLY A 18 15.39 0.64 18.49
N GLY A 19 14.15 0.73 18.93
CA GLY A 19 13.11 -0.23 18.52
C GLY A 19 12.73 -0.05 17.05
N ILE A 20 12.73 -1.14 16.30
CA ILE A 20 12.28 -1.15 14.91
C ILE A 20 10.76 -1.26 14.90
N GLU A 21 10.09 -0.31 14.24
CA GLU A 21 8.63 -0.25 14.10
C GLU A 21 8.16 -0.94 12.83
N ASN A 22 8.97 -0.85 11.75
CA ASN A 22 8.67 -1.52 10.49
C ASN A 22 9.95 -1.85 9.72
N ILE A 23 9.86 -2.86 8.84
CA ILE A 23 10.96 -3.32 7.99
C ILE A 23 10.45 -3.42 6.57
N TYR A 24 11.19 -2.81 5.63
CA TYR A 24 10.94 -2.94 4.21
C TYR A 24 12.15 -3.56 3.53
N HIS A 25 11.93 -4.64 2.81
CA HIS A 25 12.96 -5.24 1.96
C HIS A 25 13.05 -4.44 0.66
N CYS A 26 14.26 -4.09 0.25
CA CYS A 26 14.51 -3.44 -1.02
C CYS A 26 15.48 -4.24 -1.90
N MET A 27 15.66 -3.79 -3.12
CA MET A 27 16.68 -4.34 -4.00
C MET A 27 18.08 -4.19 -3.39
N HIS A 28 19.06 -4.96 -3.87
CA HIS A 28 20.48 -4.86 -3.47
C HIS A 28 20.77 -5.30 -2.03
N ASN A 29 20.10 -6.34 -1.52
CA ASN A 29 20.40 -6.94 -0.21
C ASN A 29 20.28 -5.97 0.98
N ARG A 30 19.35 -5.03 0.92
CA ARG A 30 19.15 -4.00 1.94
C ARG A 30 17.79 -4.11 2.59
N LEU A 31 17.76 -3.77 3.87
CA LEU A 31 16.54 -3.58 4.64
C LEU A 31 16.44 -2.10 5.05
N TRP A 32 15.30 -1.53 4.85
CA TRP A 32 14.97 -0.22 5.38
C TRP A 32 14.25 -0.41 6.70
N LEU A 33 14.85 0.09 7.77
CA LEU A 33 14.39 -0.08 9.14
C LEU A 33 13.78 1.25 9.60
N VAL A 34 12.48 1.25 9.84
CA VAL A 34 11.76 2.41 10.39
C VAL A 34 11.78 2.34 11.90
N THR A 35 12.18 3.42 12.53
CA THR A 35 12.25 3.56 14.00
C THR A 35 11.67 4.90 14.42
N LYS A 36 11.52 5.14 15.71
CA LYS A 36 11.13 6.45 16.26
C LYS A 36 12.17 7.56 16.04
N LYS A 37 13.42 7.20 15.76
CA LYS A 37 14.51 8.17 15.53
C LYS A 37 14.67 8.56 14.08
N GLY A 38 14.20 7.70 13.15
CA GLY A 38 14.38 7.88 11.72
C GLY A 38 14.30 6.58 10.95
N VAL A 39 14.78 6.63 9.73
CA VAL A 39 14.89 5.49 8.82
C VAL A 39 16.35 5.14 8.65
N PHE A 40 16.69 3.87 8.75
CA PHE A 40 18.05 3.35 8.63
C PHE A 40 18.10 2.32 7.52
N ILE A 41 19.18 2.30 6.75
CA ILE A 41 19.44 1.28 5.74
C ILE A 41 20.46 0.30 6.28
N TYR A 42 20.05 -0.95 6.39
CA TYR A 42 20.90 -2.06 6.81
C TYR A 42 21.21 -2.98 5.64
N ASP A 43 22.48 -3.21 5.39
CA ASP A 43 22.97 -4.16 4.42
C ASP A 43 23.24 -5.48 5.14
N TYR A 44 22.43 -6.52 4.83
CA TYR A 44 22.51 -7.80 5.55
C TYR A 44 23.64 -8.73 5.05
N LEU A 45 24.34 -8.39 3.97
CA LEU A 45 25.53 -9.11 3.55
C LEU A 45 26.77 -8.62 4.29
N SER A 46 26.92 -7.32 4.46
CA SER A 46 28.02 -6.72 5.21
C SER A 46 27.76 -6.62 6.72
N ASP A 47 26.52 -6.92 7.16
CA ASP A 47 26.08 -6.80 8.56
C ASP A 47 26.28 -5.39 9.14
N THR A 48 26.01 -4.34 8.33
CA THR A 48 26.24 -2.95 8.71
C THR A 48 25.09 -2.04 8.32
N CYS A 49 24.89 -0.94 9.07
CA CYS A 49 24.07 0.16 8.64
C CYS A 49 24.86 1.06 7.67
N VAL A 50 24.36 1.22 6.46
CA VAL A 50 25.05 1.96 5.38
C VAL A 50 24.44 3.36 5.13
N GLY A 51 23.34 3.70 5.77
CA GLY A 51 22.71 5.00 5.62
C GLY A 51 21.65 5.26 6.69
N ALA A 52 21.37 6.54 6.95
CA ALA A 52 20.31 6.94 7.86
C ALA A 52 19.69 8.28 7.46
N ILE A 53 18.40 8.42 7.72
CA ILE A 53 17.63 9.67 7.69
C ILE A 53 17.09 9.90 9.10
N SER A 54 17.59 10.90 9.80
CA SER A 54 17.04 11.30 11.08
C SER A 54 15.77 12.13 10.89
N PHE A 55 14.77 11.93 11.74
CA PHE A 55 13.59 12.76 11.73
C PHE A 55 13.94 14.17 12.26
N ASN A 56 13.46 15.19 11.58
CA ASN A 56 13.87 16.59 11.77
C ASN A 56 12.77 17.48 12.37
N GLY A 57 11.76 16.88 12.99
CA GLY A 57 10.62 17.61 13.56
C GLY A 57 9.48 17.87 12.57
N GLU A 58 9.73 18.04 11.26
CA GLU A 58 8.70 18.08 10.22
C GLU A 58 8.23 16.65 9.90
N VAL A 59 9.18 15.76 9.62
CA VAL A 59 8.91 14.33 9.48
C VAL A 59 9.18 13.66 10.81
N ARG A 60 8.14 13.09 11.41
CA ARG A 60 8.18 12.40 12.71
C ARG A 60 7.75 10.96 12.63
N LYS A 61 7.20 10.55 11.50
CA LYS A 61 6.65 9.21 11.28
C LYS A 61 6.70 8.88 9.81
N VAL A 62 7.10 7.66 9.50
CA VAL A 62 6.91 7.03 8.19
C VAL A 62 5.75 6.05 8.31
N THR A 63 4.76 6.21 7.46
CA THR A 63 3.52 5.42 7.46
C THR A 63 3.58 4.27 6.47
N SER A 64 4.27 4.50 5.35
CA SER A 64 4.44 3.50 4.28
C SER A 64 5.72 3.78 3.50
N MET A 65 6.24 2.75 2.85
CA MET A 65 7.41 2.86 1.97
C MET A 65 7.23 1.96 0.76
N TYR A 66 7.76 2.42 -0.37
CA TYR A 66 7.77 1.65 -1.61
C TYR A 66 9.00 1.99 -2.44
N GLU A 67 9.72 0.97 -2.92
CA GLU A 67 10.84 1.12 -3.85
C GLU A 67 10.33 0.96 -5.28
N ASP A 68 10.55 1.97 -6.12
CA ASP A 68 10.15 1.92 -7.52
C ASP A 68 11.14 1.13 -8.40
N GLY A 69 10.80 0.98 -9.68
CA GLY A 69 11.63 0.24 -10.64
C GLY A 69 13.00 0.85 -10.90
N ASP A 70 13.23 2.11 -10.53
CA ASP A 70 14.50 2.82 -10.64
C ASP A 70 15.32 2.78 -9.35
N GLY A 71 14.85 2.08 -8.32
CA GLY A 71 15.52 1.95 -7.01
C GLY A 71 15.37 3.18 -6.12
N ILE A 72 14.40 4.03 -6.39
CA ILE A 72 14.06 5.18 -5.56
C ILE A 72 13.06 4.72 -4.50
N MET A 73 13.33 5.05 -3.25
CA MET A 73 12.43 4.79 -2.16
C MET A 73 11.47 5.97 -1.94
N TRP A 74 10.20 5.72 -2.13
CA TRP A 74 9.13 6.62 -1.80
C TRP A 74 8.65 6.40 -0.37
N LEU A 75 8.56 7.46 0.41
CA LEU A 75 8.14 7.42 1.82
C LEU A 75 6.86 8.22 1.98
N GLY A 76 5.80 7.56 2.43
CA GLY A 76 4.62 8.23 2.98
C GLY A 76 4.94 8.65 4.41
N THR A 77 4.69 9.92 4.74
CA THR A 77 5.01 10.49 6.05
C THR A 77 3.82 11.22 6.64
N ASN A 78 3.95 11.64 7.90
CA ASN A 78 2.99 12.56 8.52
C ASN A 78 2.95 13.95 7.90
N ASN A 79 3.88 14.27 7.00
CA ASN A 79 4.03 15.56 6.34
C ASN A 79 4.31 15.38 4.85
N GLY A 80 3.40 14.69 4.15
CA GLY A 80 3.45 14.45 2.72
C GLY A 80 4.36 13.29 2.30
N VAL A 81 4.60 13.19 1.01
CA VAL A 81 5.49 12.19 0.39
C VAL A 81 6.92 12.70 0.39
N ARG A 82 7.85 11.80 0.59
CA ARG A 82 9.29 12.07 0.47
C ARG A 82 9.92 11.03 -0.46
N ARG A 83 10.99 11.43 -1.09
CA ARG A 83 11.82 10.57 -1.93
C ARG A 83 13.19 10.41 -1.30
N ALA A 84 13.68 9.18 -1.20
CA ALA A 84 15.01 8.89 -0.71
C ALA A 84 15.78 8.03 -1.72
N GLU A 85 17.02 8.37 -1.93
CA GLU A 85 17.92 7.61 -2.80
C GLU A 85 19.36 7.63 -2.27
N MET A 86 20.13 6.61 -2.65
CA MET A 86 21.56 6.59 -2.34
C MET A 86 22.32 7.33 -3.46
N LYS A 87 22.95 8.45 -3.12
CA LYS A 87 23.83 9.22 -4.01
C LYS A 87 25.23 9.27 -3.42
N ASP A 88 26.22 8.84 -4.18
CA ASP A 88 27.64 8.86 -3.77
C ASP A 88 27.88 8.24 -2.38
N GLY A 89 27.18 7.13 -2.08
CA GLY A 89 27.27 6.44 -0.80
C GLY A 89 26.57 7.14 0.38
N LYS A 90 25.83 8.21 0.12
CA LYS A 90 25.03 8.92 1.13
C LYS A 90 23.55 8.79 0.82
N LEU A 91 22.77 8.63 1.88
CA LEU A 91 21.31 8.66 1.76
C LEU A 91 20.85 10.11 1.69
N VAL A 92 20.20 10.47 0.58
CA VAL A 92 19.65 11.79 0.34
C VAL A 92 18.13 11.71 0.43
N LEU A 93 17.55 12.57 1.25
CA LEU A 93 16.10 12.77 1.31
C LEU A 93 15.75 14.02 0.51
N ASP A 94 14.98 13.84 -0.53
CA ASP A 94 14.41 14.93 -1.31
C ASP A 94 13.04 15.29 -0.71
N TYR A 95 12.89 16.55 -0.35
CA TYR A 95 11.61 17.12 0.06
C TYR A 95 10.79 17.37 -1.19
N GLY A 96 10.11 16.34 -1.66
CA GLY A 96 9.41 16.33 -2.94
C GLY A 96 8.73 17.65 -3.34
N ARG A 97 8.47 17.80 -4.60
CA ARG A 97 7.84 18.99 -5.23
C ARG A 97 6.34 19.13 -4.88
N GLU A 98 5.96 18.77 -3.67
CA GLU A 98 4.55 18.74 -3.27
C GLU A 98 3.86 20.08 -3.43
N ASP A 99 4.56 21.19 -3.12
CA ASP A 99 4.01 22.52 -3.27
C ASP A 99 3.93 22.97 -4.74
N GLU A 100 4.82 22.47 -5.58
CA GLU A 100 4.86 22.84 -7.01
C GLU A 100 3.82 22.09 -7.83
N VAL A 101 3.48 20.84 -7.42
CA VAL A 101 2.61 19.94 -8.19
C VAL A 101 1.21 19.76 -7.59
N GLY A 102 0.90 20.48 -6.51
CA GLY A 102 -0.43 20.38 -5.87
C GLY A 102 -0.66 19.10 -5.07
N ILE A 103 0.40 18.38 -4.68
CA ILE A 103 0.33 17.23 -3.78
C ILE A 103 0.32 17.75 -2.34
N PRO A 104 -0.73 17.42 -1.54
CA PRO A 104 -0.86 17.98 -0.19
C PRO A 104 0.26 17.54 0.76
N ARG A 105 0.75 18.45 1.58
CA ARG A 105 1.65 18.17 2.71
C ARG A 105 0.89 17.73 3.96
N THR A 106 0.07 16.72 3.82
CA THR A 106 -0.68 16.11 4.93
C THR A 106 -0.26 14.67 5.12
N GLU A 107 -0.76 14.01 6.17
CA GLU A 107 -0.42 12.61 6.43
C GLU A 107 -0.78 11.72 5.25
N VAL A 108 0.22 11.01 4.74
CA VAL A 108 0.10 9.98 3.71
C VAL A 108 -0.12 8.65 4.41
N LEU A 109 -1.08 7.87 3.96
CA LEU A 109 -1.42 6.58 4.55
C LEU A 109 -0.75 5.41 3.83
N ALA A 110 -0.68 5.51 2.49
CA ALA A 110 0.04 4.56 1.66
C ALA A 110 0.66 5.26 0.45
N VAL A 111 1.81 4.78 0.03
CA VAL A 111 2.49 5.16 -1.20
C VAL A 111 2.84 3.91 -2.00
N TYR A 112 2.68 4.00 -3.30
CA TYR A 112 2.96 2.91 -4.22
C TYR A 112 3.34 3.45 -5.60
N ALA A 113 4.37 2.92 -6.22
CA ALA A 113 4.69 3.20 -7.62
C ALA A 113 4.48 1.94 -8.46
N ASN A 114 3.69 2.06 -9.52
CA ASN A 114 3.46 0.93 -10.40
C ASN A 114 4.63 0.75 -11.40
N ARG A 115 4.61 -0.37 -12.14
CA ARG A 115 5.64 -0.68 -13.16
C ARG A 115 5.75 0.34 -14.30
N HIS A 116 4.84 1.29 -14.40
CA HIS A 116 4.84 2.39 -15.37
C HIS A 116 5.28 3.71 -14.74
N ASN A 117 5.93 3.65 -13.57
CA ASN A 117 6.38 4.80 -12.76
C ASN A 117 5.24 5.78 -12.42
N GLN A 118 3.98 5.29 -12.35
CA GLN A 118 2.88 6.07 -11.83
C GLN A 118 2.86 5.92 -10.30
N LEU A 119 2.96 7.03 -9.61
CA LEU A 119 2.93 7.10 -8.15
C LEU A 119 1.48 7.26 -7.68
N TYR A 120 1.05 6.41 -6.79
CA TYR A 120 -0.23 6.49 -6.09
C TYR A 120 0.02 6.89 -4.64
N ILE A 121 -0.66 7.93 -4.21
CA ILE A 121 -0.52 8.50 -2.86
C ILE A 121 -1.90 8.50 -2.22
N SER A 122 -2.06 7.74 -1.15
CA SER A 122 -3.31 7.68 -0.39
C SER A 122 -3.29 8.65 0.78
N TYR A 123 -4.31 9.48 0.85
CA TYR A 123 -4.65 10.36 1.96
C TYR A 123 -5.93 9.87 2.64
N ALA A 124 -6.34 10.50 3.74
CA ALA A 124 -7.55 10.13 4.45
C ALA A 124 -8.84 10.33 3.64
N ASP A 125 -8.83 11.28 2.70
CA ASP A 125 -10.00 11.72 1.93
C ASP A 125 -9.90 11.47 0.42
N LYS A 126 -8.74 11.04 -0.08
CA LYS A 126 -8.51 10.89 -1.53
C LYS A 126 -7.32 10.02 -1.85
N ILE A 127 -7.28 9.56 -3.10
CA ILE A 127 -6.11 8.96 -3.73
C ILE A 127 -5.65 9.88 -4.85
N VAL A 128 -4.38 10.24 -4.83
CA VAL A 128 -3.73 11.03 -5.86
C VAL A 128 -2.86 10.10 -6.70
N GLN A 129 -3.01 10.18 -8.01
CA GLN A 129 -2.11 9.57 -8.99
C GLN A 129 -1.28 10.66 -9.65
N THR A 130 0.02 10.44 -9.75
CA THR A 130 0.94 11.30 -10.50
C THR A 130 1.88 10.46 -11.34
N ASP A 131 2.52 11.04 -12.32
CA ASP A 131 3.42 10.33 -13.24
C ASP A 131 4.79 9.97 -12.64
N GLY A 132 5.04 10.33 -11.37
CA GLY A 132 6.28 10.01 -10.68
C GLY A 132 7.54 10.63 -11.30
N GLN A 133 7.40 11.55 -12.24
CA GLN A 133 8.54 12.14 -12.95
C GLN A 133 9.47 12.92 -12.01
N ARG A 134 10.76 12.82 -12.28
CA ARG A 134 11.80 13.47 -11.48
C ARG A 134 11.89 14.97 -11.76
N GLU A 135 11.47 15.41 -12.94
CA GLU A 135 11.57 16.80 -13.43
C GLU A 135 10.30 17.19 -14.20
N GLY A 136 9.89 18.44 -14.07
CA GLY A 136 8.71 18.96 -14.74
C GLY A 136 7.48 19.08 -13.82
N VAL A 137 6.38 19.59 -14.36
CA VAL A 137 5.09 19.64 -13.69
C VAL A 137 4.46 18.26 -13.77
N ALA A 138 4.27 17.62 -12.62
CA ALA A 138 3.59 16.33 -12.58
C ALA A 138 2.10 16.49 -12.95
N ASP A 139 1.59 15.57 -13.75
CA ASP A 139 0.15 15.48 -13.99
C ASP A 139 -0.50 14.83 -12.76
N VAL A 140 -1.18 15.65 -11.96
CA VAL A 140 -1.84 15.20 -10.72
C VAL A 140 -3.29 14.90 -11.00
N LYS A 141 -3.68 13.64 -10.81
CA LYS A 141 -5.03 13.16 -10.98
C LYS A 141 -5.61 12.66 -9.66
N ILE A 142 -6.77 13.16 -9.28
CA ILE A 142 -7.51 12.63 -8.13
C ILE A 142 -8.38 11.47 -8.63
N LEU A 143 -8.08 10.25 -8.16
CA LEU A 143 -8.81 9.03 -8.56
C LEU A 143 -10.09 8.82 -7.77
N GLN A 144 -10.10 9.25 -6.52
CA GLN A 144 -11.25 9.11 -5.63
C GLN A 144 -11.31 10.34 -4.72
N LYS A 145 -12.36 11.14 -4.89
CA LYS A 145 -12.51 12.41 -4.20
C LYS A 145 -13.34 12.30 -2.92
N ASP A 146 -14.31 11.40 -2.90
CA ASP A 146 -15.28 11.27 -1.81
C ASP A 146 -15.20 9.86 -1.20
N MET A 147 -14.03 9.50 -0.66
CA MET A 147 -13.92 8.33 0.18
C MET A 147 -14.60 8.64 1.52
N ILE A 148 -15.91 8.41 1.56
CA ILE A 148 -16.67 8.47 2.80
C ILE A 148 -16.05 7.48 3.79
N SER A 149 -15.32 8.01 4.76
CA SER A 149 -14.71 7.31 5.89
C SER A 149 -13.72 6.18 5.62
N GLY A 150 -12.97 6.19 4.52
CA GLY A 150 -12.06 5.09 4.26
C GLY A 150 -10.77 5.50 3.59
N TYR A 151 -9.67 5.28 4.25
CA TYR A 151 -8.34 5.43 3.65
C TYR A 151 -7.90 4.12 2.98
N THR A 152 -7.21 4.25 1.86
CA THR A 152 -6.52 3.13 1.24
C THR A 152 -5.26 2.82 2.04
N ALA A 153 -5.24 1.64 2.64
CA ALA A 153 -4.14 1.19 3.49
C ALA A 153 -3.07 0.41 2.71
N CYS A 154 -3.43 -0.16 1.58
CA CYS A 154 -2.53 -1.00 0.79
C CYS A 154 -2.84 -0.91 -0.71
N ILE A 155 -1.79 -0.95 -1.51
CA ILE A 155 -1.84 -0.86 -2.97
C ILE A 155 -0.86 -1.87 -3.56
N ILE A 156 -1.24 -2.56 -4.63
CA ILE A 156 -0.38 -3.50 -5.34
C ILE A 156 -0.79 -3.64 -6.81
N ASP A 157 0.18 -3.90 -7.70
CA ASP A 157 -0.11 -4.33 -9.07
C ASP A 157 -0.21 -5.86 -9.17
N ASP A 158 -1.14 -6.35 -9.97
CA ASP A 158 -1.16 -7.76 -10.36
C ASP A 158 -0.21 -8.01 -11.55
N LYS A 159 0.06 -9.31 -11.84
CA LYS A 159 0.89 -9.71 -13.00
C LYS A 159 0.31 -9.27 -14.34
N SER A 160 -0.98 -8.94 -14.42
CA SER A 160 -1.66 -8.46 -15.63
C SER A 160 -1.58 -6.94 -15.78
N GLY A 161 -0.99 -6.23 -14.80
CA GLY A 161 -0.81 -4.79 -14.80
C GLY A 161 -2.05 -4.01 -14.40
N ASN A 162 -2.93 -4.58 -13.58
CA ASN A 162 -3.95 -3.77 -12.90
C ASN A 162 -3.46 -3.40 -11.53
N THR A 163 -3.84 -2.21 -11.07
CA THR A 163 -3.56 -1.73 -9.71
C THR A 163 -4.74 -2.01 -8.79
N TRP A 164 -4.49 -2.68 -7.71
CA TRP A 164 -5.46 -3.06 -6.68
C TRP A 164 -5.25 -2.24 -5.43
N MET A 165 -6.32 -1.77 -4.82
CA MET A 165 -6.30 -0.89 -3.65
C MET A 165 -7.28 -1.38 -2.61
N GLY A 166 -6.80 -1.65 -1.40
CA GLY A 166 -7.64 -2.05 -0.26
C GLY A 166 -7.95 -0.86 0.63
N ASN A 167 -9.22 -0.71 1.02
CA ASN A 167 -9.69 0.35 1.90
C ASN A 167 -10.65 -0.17 2.99
N ASN A 168 -11.29 0.73 3.73
CA ASN A 168 -12.21 0.38 4.81
C ASN A 168 -13.55 -0.19 4.34
N THR A 169 -13.86 -0.10 3.06
CA THR A 169 -15.16 -0.47 2.50
C THR A 169 -15.06 -1.51 1.41
N GLY A 170 -13.82 -1.94 1.07
CA GLY A 170 -13.65 -2.93 0.03
C GLY A 170 -12.32 -2.87 -0.70
N ILE A 171 -12.35 -3.39 -1.90
CA ILE A 171 -11.20 -3.44 -2.80
C ILE A 171 -11.56 -2.76 -4.12
N MET A 172 -10.75 -1.78 -4.52
CA MET A 172 -10.85 -1.16 -5.84
C MET A 172 -9.76 -1.72 -6.75
N VAL A 173 -10.09 -1.95 -8.00
CA VAL A 173 -9.13 -2.31 -9.04
C VAL A 173 -9.20 -1.33 -10.20
N ILE A 174 -8.05 -0.92 -10.71
CA ILE A 174 -7.91 -0.08 -11.89
C ILE A 174 -7.23 -0.89 -12.97
N ASN A 175 -7.88 -1.03 -14.11
CA ASN A 175 -7.22 -1.55 -15.30
C ASN A 175 -6.35 -0.46 -15.94
N ASN A 176 -5.04 -0.60 -15.84
CA ASN A 176 -4.11 0.44 -16.29
C ASN A 176 -4.07 0.64 -17.82
N LYS A 177 -4.58 -0.32 -18.61
CA LYS A 177 -4.70 -0.20 -20.07
C LYS A 177 -5.94 0.58 -20.47
N THR A 178 -7.11 0.19 -19.95
CA THR A 178 -8.40 0.78 -20.32
C THR A 178 -8.78 1.98 -19.47
N LYS A 179 -8.07 2.20 -18.35
CA LYS A 179 -8.37 3.22 -17.33
C LYS A 179 -9.75 3.05 -16.67
N VAL A 180 -10.36 1.89 -16.82
CA VAL A 180 -11.61 1.54 -16.16
C VAL A 180 -11.32 1.03 -14.76
N SER A 181 -12.10 1.48 -13.78
CA SER A 181 -12.01 1.03 -12.39
C SER A 181 -13.29 0.29 -11.97
N TYR A 182 -13.12 -0.69 -11.11
CA TYR A 182 -14.20 -1.43 -10.47
C TYR A 182 -13.98 -1.43 -8.96
N THR A 183 -15.06 -1.40 -8.18
CA THR A 183 -15.01 -1.49 -6.74
C THR A 183 -15.82 -2.69 -6.27
N TYR A 184 -15.19 -3.52 -5.47
CA TYR A 184 -15.83 -4.64 -4.77
C TYR A 184 -16.04 -4.21 -3.32
N THR A 185 -17.29 -4.06 -2.93
CA THR A 185 -17.66 -3.65 -1.57
C THR A 185 -17.66 -4.86 -0.64
N PHE A 186 -16.97 -4.74 0.48
CA PHE A 186 -16.94 -5.72 1.55
C PHE A 186 -17.18 -5.01 2.88
N PRO A 187 -17.84 -5.65 3.86
CA PRO A 187 -18.03 -5.09 5.20
C PRO A 187 -16.76 -5.14 6.06
N GLU A 188 -15.59 -5.17 5.43
CA GLU A 188 -14.29 -5.39 6.06
C GLU A 188 -13.30 -4.29 5.71
N ARG A 189 -12.34 -4.07 6.61
CA ARG A 189 -11.19 -3.20 6.38
C ARG A 189 -10.02 -4.03 5.89
N PHE A 190 -9.33 -3.54 4.88
CA PHE A 190 -8.11 -4.17 4.35
C PHE A 190 -6.89 -3.38 4.80
N PHE A 191 -5.91 -4.08 5.39
CA PHE A 191 -4.72 -3.47 5.99
C PHE A 191 -3.45 -3.69 5.19
N ASN A 192 -3.37 -4.83 4.50
CA ASN A 192 -2.18 -5.20 3.74
C ASN A 192 -2.54 -6.15 2.60
N VAL A 193 -1.65 -6.24 1.61
CA VAL A 193 -1.78 -7.14 0.47
C VAL A 193 -0.40 -7.59 0.00
N CYS A 194 -0.30 -8.83 -0.42
CA CYS A 194 0.89 -9.32 -1.13
C CYS A 194 0.48 -10.20 -2.32
N GLN A 195 1.34 -10.26 -3.32
CA GLN A 195 1.20 -11.20 -4.42
C GLN A 195 2.02 -12.45 -4.15
N LEU A 196 1.38 -13.60 -4.27
CA LEU A 196 2.01 -14.89 -4.11
C LEU A 196 2.72 -15.33 -5.40
N ASN A 197 3.57 -16.35 -5.31
CA ASN A 197 4.36 -16.85 -6.43
C ASN A 197 3.49 -17.34 -7.61
N ASP A 198 2.32 -17.88 -7.33
CA ASP A 198 1.33 -18.33 -8.32
C ASP A 198 0.58 -17.17 -9.00
N GLY A 199 0.75 -15.95 -8.50
CA GLY A 199 0.13 -14.73 -9.00
C GLY A 199 -1.15 -14.34 -8.30
N ASN A 200 -1.61 -15.14 -7.35
CA ASN A 200 -2.78 -14.82 -6.53
C ASN A 200 -2.49 -13.67 -5.58
N LEU A 201 -3.53 -12.96 -5.18
CA LEU A 201 -3.45 -11.89 -4.19
C LEU A 201 -3.93 -12.40 -2.84
N LEU A 202 -3.10 -12.21 -1.81
CA LEU A 202 -3.44 -12.49 -0.43
C LEU A 202 -3.63 -11.17 0.31
N TRP A 203 -4.81 -10.96 0.83
CA TRP A 203 -5.23 -9.75 1.54
C TRP A 203 -5.39 -10.02 3.02
N VAL A 204 -4.95 -9.08 3.83
CA VAL A 204 -5.19 -9.07 5.28
C VAL A 204 -6.34 -8.14 5.58
N SER A 205 -7.41 -8.68 6.15
CA SER A 205 -8.60 -7.89 6.53
C SER A 205 -8.83 -7.89 8.03
N SER A 206 -9.84 -7.14 8.48
CA SER A 206 -10.25 -7.09 9.90
C SER A 206 -10.84 -8.41 10.40
N THR A 207 -11.28 -9.31 9.54
CA THR A 207 -11.91 -10.58 9.89
C THR A 207 -11.02 -11.78 9.56
N GLY A 208 -9.92 -11.60 8.83
CA GLY A 208 -9.01 -12.68 8.48
C GLY A 208 -8.20 -12.46 7.22
N LEU A 209 -8.00 -13.52 6.47
CA LEU A 209 -7.25 -13.51 5.22
C LEU A 209 -8.21 -13.78 4.05
N MET A 210 -8.11 -12.96 3.01
CA MET A 210 -8.80 -13.18 1.73
C MET A 210 -7.77 -13.54 0.66
N TYR A 211 -8.07 -14.56 -0.11
CA TYR A 211 -7.16 -15.07 -1.14
C TYR A 211 -7.94 -15.35 -2.43
N PHE A 212 -7.45 -14.84 -3.55
CA PHE A 212 -8.08 -15.07 -4.85
C PHE A 212 -7.12 -14.88 -6.03
N ASP A 213 -7.47 -15.47 -7.17
CA ASP A 213 -6.84 -15.20 -8.46
C ASP A 213 -7.41 -13.92 -9.07
N PRO A 214 -6.61 -12.85 -9.25
CA PRO A 214 -7.10 -11.60 -9.81
C PRO A 214 -7.59 -11.75 -11.27
N ARG A 215 -7.23 -12.83 -11.96
CA ARG A 215 -7.67 -13.11 -13.35
C ARG A 215 -9.13 -13.56 -13.39
N GLU A 216 -9.61 -14.23 -12.34
CA GLU A 216 -10.99 -14.72 -12.29
C GLU A 216 -12.01 -13.61 -12.08
N LEU A 217 -11.62 -12.51 -11.42
CA LEU A 217 -12.52 -11.38 -11.16
C LEU A 217 -12.80 -10.52 -12.40
N LYS A 218 -11.99 -10.62 -13.46
CA LYS A 218 -12.07 -9.75 -14.64
C LYS A 218 -13.24 -10.04 -15.60
N ASN A 219 -13.82 -11.22 -15.57
CA ASN A 219 -14.72 -11.68 -16.64
C ASN A 219 -16.19 -11.80 -16.23
N ARG A 220 -16.53 -11.36 -15.04
CA ARG A 220 -17.94 -11.41 -14.66
C ARG A 220 -18.60 -10.10 -15.06
N ASN A 221 -19.19 -10.06 -16.28
CA ASN A 221 -20.41 -9.29 -16.52
C ASN A 221 -21.45 -9.84 -15.54
N HIS A 222 -21.43 -9.31 -14.32
CA HIS A 222 -22.41 -9.69 -13.31
C HIS A 222 -23.75 -9.06 -13.67
N THR A 223 -24.61 -9.84 -14.24
CA THR A 223 -25.98 -9.80 -13.78
C THR A 223 -25.90 -10.19 -12.31
N ASN A 224 -26.02 -9.21 -11.42
CA ASN A 224 -26.04 -9.41 -9.99
C ASN A 224 -27.21 -10.31 -9.64
N LYS A 225 -26.99 -11.62 -9.52
CA LYS A 225 -27.96 -12.49 -8.88
C LYS A 225 -27.76 -12.30 -7.38
N LEU A 226 -28.71 -11.68 -6.73
CA LEU A 226 -28.77 -11.60 -5.29
C LEU A 226 -29.11 -13.00 -4.76
N TYR A 227 -28.19 -13.59 -4.02
CA TYR A 227 -28.47 -14.82 -3.28
C TYR A 227 -28.69 -14.42 -1.81
N ILE A 228 -29.85 -14.77 -1.27
CA ILE A 228 -30.10 -14.68 0.17
C ILE A 228 -29.66 -16.01 0.75
N SER A 229 -28.51 -16.03 1.45
CA SER A 229 -27.99 -17.24 2.10
C SER A 229 -28.64 -17.51 3.45
N ASP A 230 -29.06 -16.45 4.16
CA ASP A 230 -29.66 -16.54 5.47
C ASP A 230 -30.75 -15.48 5.64
N LEU A 231 -31.88 -15.88 6.17
CA LEU A 231 -32.96 -15.00 6.57
C LEU A 231 -33.13 -15.06 8.09
N GLY A 232 -32.86 -13.95 8.78
CA GLY A 232 -33.10 -13.83 10.22
C GLY A 232 -34.42 -13.10 10.49
N ILE A 233 -35.36 -13.75 11.17
CA ILE A 233 -36.57 -13.14 11.68
C ILE A 233 -36.52 -13.18 13.21
N ASN A 234 -36.60 -12.02 13.87
CA ASN A 234 -36.56 -11.90 15.33
C ASN A 234 -35.33 -12.67 15.96
N TYR A 235 -34.15 -12.51 15.37
CA TYR A 235 -32.89 -13.19 15.78
C TYR A 235 -32.85 -14.70 15.62
N ASN A 236 -33.85 -15.31 14.99
CA ASN A 236 -33.79 -16.72 14.62
C ASN A 236 -33.40 -16.86 13.14
N ILE A 237 -32.40 -17.68 12.84
CA ILE A 237 -32.06 -18.05 11.47
C ILE A 237 -33.14 -18.98 10.97
N VAL A 238 -33.75 -18.63 9.86
CA VAL A 238 -34.73 -19.48 9.16
C VAL A 238 -33.95 -20.25 8.10
N GLU A 239 -33.96 -21.57 8.16
CA GLU A 239 -33.43 -22.40 7.09
C GLU A 239 -34.21 -22.14 5.79
N ILE A 240 -33.51 -21.70 4.77
CA ILE A 240 -34.07 -21.50 3.43
C ILE A 240 -33.83 -22.82 2.67
N ASP A 241 -34.88 -23.31 2.04
CA ASP A 241 -34.78 -24.48 1.14
C ASP A 241 -33.71 -24.19 0.08
N PRO A 242 -32.63 -24.99 -0.03
CA PRO A 242 -31.55 -24.77 -0.98
C PRO A 242 -32.02 -24.83 -2.45
N ASP A 243 -33.20 -25.43 -2.70
CA ASP A 243 -33.79 -25.51 -4.03
C ASP A 243 -34.77 -24.34 -4.34
N TYR A 244 -34.97 -23.43 -3.36
CA TYR A 244 -35.79 -22.26 -3.57
C TYR A 244 -35.07 -21.22 -4.44
N VAL A 245 -35.51 -21.09 -5.68
CA VAL A 245 -35.10 -20.01 -6.58
C VAL A 245 -36.14 -18.93 -6.51
N PRO A 246 -35.91 -17.79 -5.85
CA PRO A 246 -36.88 -16.69 -5.85
C PRO A 246 -37.07 -16.16 -7.27
N ASP A 247 -38.33 -15.84 -7.60
CA ASP A 247 -38.64 -15.16 -8.84
C ASP A 247 -37.89 -13.83 -8.91
N PRO A 248 -37.36 -13.44 -10.08
CA PRO A 248 -36.69 -12.16 -10.21
C PRO A 248 -37.68 -11.04 -9.85
N ILE A 249 -37.24 -10.20 -8.93
CA ILE A 249 -37.95 -8.96 -8.61
C ILE A 249 -37.84 -8.06 -9.84
N GLU A 250 -38.99 -7.77 -10.53
CA GLU A 250 -39.09 -6.81 -11.62
C GLU A 250 -38.81 -5.37 -11.14
#